data_0eb8c1035c6bb2ed4890bc4e28dbb407
#
_entry.id   0eb8c1035c6bb2ed4890bc4e28dbb407
#
_cell.length_a   1.000
_cell.length_b   1.000
_cell.length_c   1.000
_cell.angle_alpha   90.00
_cell.angle_beta   90.00
_cell.angle_gamma   90.00
#
_symmetry.space_group_name_H-M   'P 1'
#
loop_
_entity.id
_entity.type
_entity.pdbx_description
1 polymer ?
#
loop_
_entity_poly.entity_id
_entity_poly.type
_entity_poly.pdbx_seq_one_letter_code
_entity_poly.pdbx_strand_id
1 'polypeptide(L)'
;MKWLSNIMKKHLRLAALLATTILVLSSCSTQKQVRLVLLPDIQTYSRLYPDILRSQTQWAVEHADSIDFVLQQGDMTDHNIDKEWAVAASTLNMMDDKVPYAFVMGNHDLGKNSNKRDSQLFNNYFPYAKYSKMKNFGGAFEEGKMDNVWYTFKAAGIKWLVLCLEFGPRNNVLDWAGEVVKKHPHHKVIINTHAYMYSDDTRMGEG
;
A
#
# COMPACT_ATOMS: atom_id res chain seq x y z
N MET A 1 -70.53 -1.22 12.12
CA MET A 1 -69.54 -0.59 11.20
C MET A 1 -68.34 0.08 11.93
N LYS A 2 -68.50 0.82 13.02
CA LYS A 2 -67.35 1.48 13.73
C LYS A 2 -66.31 0.49 14.30
N TRP A 3 -66.70 -0.70 14.76
CA TRP A 3 -65.80 -1.69 15.34
C TRP A 3 -64.83 -2.29 14.31
N LEU A 4 -65.31 -2.66 13.13
CA LEU A 4 -64.46 -3.14 12.00
C LEU A 4 -63.45 -2.09 11.52
N SER A 5 -63.87 -0.80 11.46
CA SER A 5 -62.98 0.32 11.09
C SER A 5 -61.83 0.48 12.11
N ASN A 6 -62.10 0.27 13.39
CA ASN A 6 -61.06 0.38 14.43
C ASN A 6 -60.04 -0.78 14.39
N ILE A 7 -60.51 -2.00 14.09
CA ILE A 7 -59.64 -3.15 13.91
C ILE A 7 -58.72 -2.97 12.69
N MET A 8 -59.28 -2.55 11.58
CA MET A 8 -58.49 -2.26 10.36
C MET A 8 -57.43 -1.17 10.59
N LYS A 9 -57.77 -0.07 11.29
CA LYS A 9 -56.83 0.97 11.63
C LYS A 9 -55.71 0.48 12.54
N LYS A 10 -56.01 -0.43 13.47
CA LYS A 10 -55.04 -1.04 14.38
C LYS A 10 -54.05 -1.94 13.61
N HIS A 11 -54.51 -2.74 12.70
CA HIS A 11 -53.66 -3.60 11.86
C HIS A 11 -52.82 -2.78 10.87
N LEU A 12 -53.37 -1.69 10.31
CA LEU A 12 -52.60 -0.80 9.42
C LEU A 12 -51.48 -0.09 10.16
N ARG A 13 -51.75 0.37 11.41
CA ARG A 13 -50.70 0.96 12.25
C ARG A 13 -49.61 -0.03 12.66
N LEU A 14 -49.99 -1.28 12.95
CA LEU A 14 -49.05 -2.34 13.29
C LEU A 14 -48.18 -2.72 12.08
N ALA A 15 -48.77 -2.83 10.89
CA ALA A 15 -48.04 -3.07 9.64
C ALA A 15 -47.10 -1.92 9.28
N ALA A 16 -47.53 -0.67 9.48
CA ALA A 16 -46.67 0.51 9.27
C ALA A 16 -45.49 0.53 10.26
N LEU A 17 -45.74 0.17 11.54
CA LEU A 17 -44.69 0.08 12.55
C LEU A 17 -43.67 -1.05 12.21
N LEU A 18 -44.14 -2.20 11.78
CA LEU A 18 -43.29 -3.31 11.34
C LEU A 18 -42.44 -2.93 10.11
N ALA A 19 -43.04 -2.25 9.13
CA ALA A 19 -42.37 -1.82 7.92
C ALA A 19 -41.27 -0.78 8.24
N THR A 20 -41.52 0.17 9.16
CA THR A 20 -40.51 1.13 9.61
C THR A 20 -39.39 0.45 10.39
N THR A 21 -39.70 -0.53 11.23
CA THR A 21 -38.66 -1.29 11.99
C THR A 21 -37.77 -2.11 11.06
N ILE A 22 -38.34 -2.74 10.01
CA ILE A 22 -37.56 -3.47 9.00
C ILE A 22 -36.66 -2.53 8.20
N LEU A 23 -37.14 -1.34 7.83
CA LEU A 23 -36.33 -0.32 7.14
C LEU A 23 -35.15 0.19 8.01
N VAL A 24 -35.33 0.34 9.30
CA VAL A 24 -34.28 0.79 10.23
C VAL A 24 -33.24 -0.34 10.44
N LEU A 25 -33.66 -1.61 10.49
CA LEU A 25 -32.74 -2.73 10.63
C LEU A 25 -31.95 -3.03 9.34
N SER A 26 -32.44 -2.64 8.19
CA SER A 26 -31.70 -2.77 6.89
C SER A 26 -30.60 -1.71 6.72
N SER A 27 -30.51 -0.73 7.61
CA SER A 27 -29.48 0.31 7.61
C SER A 27 -28.20 -0.14 8.36
N CYS A 28 -27.93 -1.44 8.43
CA CYS A 28 -26.60 -1.92 8.84
C CYS A 28 -25.63 -1.60 7.68
N SER A 29 -25.08 -0.40 7.69
CA SER A 29 -24.01 -0.05 6.77
C SER A 29 -22.84 -1.00 7.07
N THR A 30 -22.59 -1.95 6.19
CA THR A 30 -21.36 -2.73 6.22
C THR A 30 -20.23 -1.72 6.18
N GLN A 31 -19.54 -1.56 7.30
CA GLN A 31 -18.41 -0.66 7.40
C GLN A 31 -17.40 -1.10 6.35
N LYS A 32 -17.22 -0.26 5.33
CA LYS A 32 -16.28 -0.57 4.26
C LYS A 32 -14.87 -0.61 4.86
N GLN A 33 -14.25 -1.77 4.82
CA GLN A 33 -12.90 -1.98 5.32
C GLN A 33 -11.89 -1.72 4.22
N VAL A 34 -10.70 -1.24 4.59
CA VAL A 34 -9.53 -1.16 3.72
C VAL A 34 -8.59 -2.27 4.15
N ARG A 35 -8.14 -3.09 3.21
CA ARG A 35 -7.25 -4.22 3.45
C ARG A 35 -5.91 -3.98 2.79
N LEU A 36 -4.90 -3.76 3.63
CA LEU A 36 -3.51 -3.59 3.23
C LEU A 36 -2.74 -4.84 3.64
N VAL A 37 -1.87 -5.29 2.75
CA VAL A 37 -0.88 -6.33 3.06
C VAL A 37 0.47 -5.67 3.17
N LEU A 38 1.19 -5.95 4.26
CA LEU A 38 2.54 -5.47 4.48
C LEU A 38 3.50 -6.65 4.31
N LEU A 39 4.53 -6.46 3.48
CA LEU A 39 5.64 -7.40 3.31
C LEU A 39 6.90 -6.72 3.87
N PRO A 40 7.21 -6.91 5.15
CA PRO A 40 8.44 -6.38 5.73
C PRO A 40 9.66 -7.19 5.24
N ASP A 41 10.84 -6.75 5.54
CA ASP A 41 12.17 -7.33 5.32
C ASP A 41 12.19 -8.72 4.67
N ILE A 42 12.18 -8.77 3.34
CA ILE A 42 12.19 -10.04 2.59
C ILE A 42 13.58 -10.55 2.25
N GLN A 43 14.63 -9.88 2.73
CA GLN A 43 16.04 -10.13 2.41
C GLN A 43 16.49 -11.58 2.69
N THR A 44 16.10 -12.13 3.83
CA THR A 44 16.44 -13.51 4.18
C THR A 44 15.75 -14.51 3.24
N TYR A 45 14.53 -14.22 2.82
CA TYR A 45 13.81 -15.03 1.85
C TYR A 45 14.45 -14.96 0.46
N SER A 46 14.79 -13.75 0.00
CA SER A 46 15.48 -13.57 -1.30
C SER A 46 16.79 -14.31 -1.36
N ARG A 47 17.53 -14.37 -0.24
CA ARG A 47 18.81 -15.06 -0.14
C ARG A 47 18.70 -16.58 0.01
N LEU A 48 17.87 -17.05 0.95
CA LEU A 48 17.90 -18.43 1.44
C LEU A 48 16.62 -19.23 1.20
N TYR A 49 15.46 -18.56 1.13
CA TYR A 49 14.15 -19.22 1.11
C TYR A 49 13.21 -18.63 0.05
N PRO A 50 13.61 -18.62 -1.23
CA PRO A 50 12.84 -17.98 -2.30
C PRO A 50 11.42 -18.55 -2.45
N ASP A 51 11.22 -19.82 -2.12
CA ASP A 51 9.89 -20.45 -2.19
C ASP A 51 8.92 -19.93 -1.14
N ILE A 52 9.42 -19.48 0.03
CA ILE A 52 8.59 -18.82 1.04
C ILE A 52 8.12 -17.46 0.51
N LEU A 53 9.02 -16.66 -0.05
CA LEU A 53 8.65 -15.38 -0.65
C LEU A 53 7.66 -15.57 -1.81
N ARG A 54 7.89 -16.57 -2.65
CA ARG A 54 6.97 -16.94 -3.75
C ARG A 54 5.58 -17.30 -3.23
N SER A 55 5.50 -18.08 -2.16
CA SER A 55 4.20 -18.45 -1.57
C SER A 55 3.46 -17.26 -0.97
N GLN A 56 4.16 -16.29 -0.38
CA GLN A 56 3.56 -15.06 0.14
C GLN A 56 2.97 -14.21 -0.99
N THR A 57 3.72 -14.00 -2.08
CA THR A 57 3.21 -13.23 -3.23
C THR A 57 2.12 -13.99 -3.99
N GLN A 58 2.23 -15.30 -4.09
CA GLN A 58 1.17 -16.15 -4.68
C GLN A 58 -0.13 -16.02 -3.87
N TRP A 59 -0.03 -16.08 -2.55
CA TRP A 59 -1.18 -15.86 -1.67
C TRP A 59 -1.84 -14.48 -1.92
N ALA A 60 -1.05 -13.42 -2.06
CA ALA A 60 -1.57 -12.09 -2.36
C ALA A 60 -2.31 -12.07 -3.72
N VAL A 61 -1.77 -12.75 -4.72
CA VAL A 61 -2.42 -12.89 -6.04
C VAL A 61 -3.73 -13.68 -5.96
N GLU A 62 -3.76 -14.78 -5.20
CA GLU A 62 -4.96 -15.59 -5.01
C GLU A 62 -6.07 -14.87 -4.24
N HIS A 63 -5.70 -13.86 -3.43
CA HIS A 63 -6.63 -13.05 -2.64
C HIS A 63 -6.79 -11.63 -3.18
N ALA A 64 -6.45 -11.39 -4.44
CA ALA A 64 -6.45 -10.07 -5.08
C ALA A 64 -7.80 -9.33 -4.92
N ASP A 65 -8.92 -10.03 -5.02
CA ASP A 65 -10.27 -9.44 -4.87
C ASP A 65 -10.54 -8.89 -3.47
N SER A 66 -9.74 -9.29 -2.48
CA SER A 66 -9.89 -8.87 -1.08
C SER A 66 -8.78 -7.94 -0.59
N ILE A 67 -7.78 -7.63 -1.42
CA ILE A 67 -6.63 -6.79 -1.08
C ILE A 67 -6.73 -5.48 -1.86
N ASP A 68 -6.74 -4.36 -1.15
CA ASP A 68 -6.76 -3.05 -1.78
C ASP A 68 -5.37 -2.58 -2.21
N PHE A 69 -4.32 -2.95 -1.45
CA PHE A 69 -2.95 -2.57 -1.76
C PHE A 69 -1.92 -3.41 -0.99
N VAL A 70 -0.78 -3.70 -1.62
CA VAL A 70 0.36 -4.37 -0.98
C VAL A 70 1.52 -3.39 -0.85
N LEU A 71 2.13 -3.30 0.33
CA LEU A 71 3.28 -2.47 0.64
C LEU A 71 4.46 -3.35 1.03
N GLN A 72 5.48 -3.39 0.19
CA GLN A 72 6.78 -3.96 0.55
C GLN A 72 7.61 -2.86 1.20
N GLN A 73 8.22 -3.16 2.36
CA GLN A 73 8.77 -2.15 3.27
C GLN A 73 10.31 -2.07 3.28
N GLY A 74 10.97 -2.45 2.18
CA GLY A 74 12.41 -2.40 2.05
C GLY A 74 13.13 -3.68 2.49
N ASP A 75 14.45 -3.65 2.47
CA ASP A 75 15.33 -4.79 2.69
C ASP A 75 14.90 -5.99 1.84
N MET A 76 14.88 -5.76 0.53
CA MET A 76 14.55 -6.78 -0.46
C MET A 76 15.69 -7.76 -0.68
N THR A 77 16.92 -7.30 -0.44
CA THR A 77 18.16 -8.08 -0.55
C THR A 77 18.94 -8.03 0.75
N ASP A 78 19.79 -9.03 1.00
CA ASP A 78 20.65 -9.07 2.18
C ASP A 78 22.05 -8.51 1.88
N HIS A 79 22.55 -8.71 0.65
CA HIS A 79 23.90 -8.32 0.23
C HIS A 79 23.94 -7.36 -0.97
N ASN A 80 22.79 -6.90 -1.44
CA ASN A 80 22.67 -6.06 -2.64
C ASN A 80 23.40 -6.66 -3.87
N ILE A 81 23.09 -7.91 -4.19
CA ILE A 81 23.68 -8.64 -5.32
C ILE A 81 22.62 -9.09 -6.31
N ASP A 82 23.01 -9.22 -7.59
CA ASP A 82 22.09 -9.58 -8.68
C ASP A 82 21.24 -10.83 -8.41
N LYS A 83 21.84 -11.87 -7.79
CA LYS A 83 21.12 -13.10 -7.49
C LYS A 83 19.90 -12.86 -6.57
N GLU A 84 20.06 -12.05 -5.53
CA GLU A 84 18.99 -11.73 -4.56
C GLU A 84 17.96 -10.80 -5.20
N TRP A 85 18.41 -9.80 -5.95
CA TRP A 85 17.54 -8.92 -6.71
C TRP A 85 16.69 -9.67 -7.73
N ALA A 86 17.27 -10.64 -8.45
CA ALA A 86 16.52 -11.45 -9.41
C ALA A 86 15.39 -12.24 -8.73
N VAL A 87 15.64 -12.78 -7.53
CA VAL A 87 14.60 -13.47 -6.74
C VAL A 87 13.53 -12.47 -6.31
N ALA A 88 13.90 -11.35 -5.68
CA ALA A 88 12.97 -10.36 -5.19
C ALA A 88 12.08 -9.81 -6.33
N ALA A 89 12.70 -9.37 -7.44
CA ALA A 89 11.99 -8.82 -8.57
C ALA A 89 11.07 -9.85 -9.25
N SER A 90 11.56 -11.05 -9.55
CA SER A 90 10.74 -12.09 -10.19
C SER A 90 9.53 -12.48 -9.34
N THR A 91 9.68 -12.43 -8.03
CA THR A 91 8.62 -12.80 -7.10
C THR A 91 7.60 -11.69 -6.93
N LEU A 92 8.04 -10.44 -6.70
CA LEU A 92 7.12 -9.30 -6.59
C LEU A 92 6.35 -9.05 -7.91
N ASN A 93 7.00 -9.29 -9.05
CA ASN A 93 6.36 -9.17 -10.38
C ASN A 93 5.22 -10.18 -10.62
N MET A 94 5.06 -11.20 -9.78
CA MET A 94 3.88 -12.07 -9.84
C MET A 94 2.57 -11.31 -9.57
N MET A 95 2.65 -10.17 -8.89
CA MET A 95 1.51 -9.29 -8.60
C MET A 95 1.17 -8.32 -9.73
N ASP A 96 2.02 -8.20 -10.77
CA ASP A 96 1.78 -7.30 -11.91
C ASP A 96 0.38 -7.52 -12.50
N ASP A 97 -0.34 -6.42 -12.72
CA ASP A 97 -1.69 -6.39 -13.28
C ASP A 97 -2.75 -7.18 -12.48
N LYS A 98 -2.42 -7.73 -11.32
CA LYS A 98 -3.31 -8.55 -10.48
C LYS A 98 -3.65 -7.86 -9.16
N VAL A 99 -2.65 -7.34 -8.46
CA VAL A 99 -2.81 -6.65 -7.17
C VAL A 99 -2.05 -5.34 -7.21
N PRO A 100 -2.63 -4.21 -6.82
CA PRO A 100 -1.89 -2.97 -6.67
C PRO A 100 -0.82 -3.13 -5.59
N TYR A 101 0.41 -2.77 -5.90
CA TYR A 101 1.51 -2.84 -4.94
C TYR A 101 2.51 -1.70 -5.12
N ALA A 102 3.27 -1.45 -4.08
CA ALA A 102 4.41 -0.55 -4.07
C ALA A 102 5.52 -1.12 -3.18
N PHE A 103 6.72 -0.63 -3.38
CA PHE A 103 7.92 -1.07 -2.68
C PHE A 103 8.87 0.10 -2.43
N VAL A 104 9.75 -0.07 -1.46
CA VAL A 104 10.80 0.88 -1.11
C VAL A 104 12.13 0.16 -0.94
N MET A 105 13.22 0.90 -0.90
CA MET A 105 14.53 0.38 -0.52
C MET A 105 14.71 0.39 0.99
N GLY A 106 15.38 -0.64 1.51
CA GLY A 106 15.94 -0.66 2.84
C GLY A 106 17.44 -0.35 2.84
N ASN A 107 18.06 -0.44 3.99
CA ASN A 107 19.50 -0.19 4.11
C ASN A 107 20.36 -1.28 3.45
N HIS A 108 19.89 -2.52 3.41
CA HIS A 108 20.58 -3.61 2.71
C HIS A 108 20.51 -3.49 1.17
N ASP A 109 19.59 -2.69 0.66
CA ASP A 109 19.35 -2.48 -0.78
C ASP A 109 20.21 -1.34 -1.37
N LEU A 110 20.90 -0.57 -0.51
CA LEU A 110 21.73 0.56 -0.90
C LEU A 110 23.20 0.18 -0.86
N GLY A 111 23.89 0.28 -1.96
CA GLY A 111 25.33 0.16 -2.11
C GLY A 111 26.04 -0.80 -1.14
N LYS A 112 27.35 -0.85 -1.17
CA LYS A 112 28.09 -1.68 -0.23
C LYS A 112 28.05 -1.04 1.17
N ASN A 113 27.45 -1.74 2.15
CA ASN A 113 27.33 -1.35 3.55
C ASN A 113 26.49 -0.09 3.80
N SER A 114 25.54 0.24 2.95
CA SER A 114 24.68 1.44 3.08
C SER A 114 25.42 2.78 3.18
N ASN A 115 26.74 2.79 3.00
CA ASN A 115 27.59 3.98 3.13
C ASN A 115 27.45 4.95 1.96
N LYS A 116 26.79 4.51 0.88
CA LYS A 116 26.48 5.31 -0.29
C LYS A 116 25.03 5.08 -0.66
N ARG A 117 24.33 6.14 -1.00
CA ARG A 117 22.97 6.06 -1.54
C ARG A 117 23.03 5.61 -3.01
N ASP A 118 23.57 4.41 -3.24
CA ASP A 118 23.66 3.80 -4.56
C ASP A 118 22.48 2.86 -4.76
N SER A 119 21.51 3.33 -5.52
CA SER A 119 20.29 2.61 -5.88
C SER A 119 20.34 1.98 -7.28
N GLN A 120 21.54 1.80 -7.85
CA GLN A 120 21.68 1.35 -9.24
C GLN A 120 21.03 -0.01 -9.47
N LEU A 121 21.32 -1.01 -8.62
CA LEU A 121 20.73 -2.35 -8.76
C LEU A 121 19.22 -2.32 -8.55
N PHE A 122 18.73 -1.58 -7.57
CA PHE A 122 17.30 -1.40 -7.37
C PHE A 122 16.62 -0.91 -8.65
N ASN A 123 17.13 0.17 -9.27
CA ASN A 123 16.55 0.73 -10.49
C ASN A 123 16.75 -0.16 -11.73
N ASN A 124 17.77 -1.03 -11.74
CA ASN A 124 17.94 -2.01 -12.80
C ASN A 124 16.89 -3.11 -12.75
N TYR A 125 16.56 -3.61 -11.55
CA TYR A 125 15.57 -4.67 -11.35
C TYR A 125 14.13 -4.14 -11.29
N PHE A 126 13.96 -2.89 -10.87
CA PHE A 126 12.66 -2.20 -10.87
C PHE A 126 12.71 -0.95 -11.75
N PRO A 127 12.81 -1.12 -13.09
CA PRO A 127 13.04 0.01 -13.99
C PRO A 127 11.84 0.96 -14.04
N TYR A 128 12.09 2.24 -13.89
CA TYR A 128 11.08 3.31 -13.97
C TYR A 128 10.19 3.18 -15.22
N ALA A 129 10.76 2.87 -16.37
CA ALA A 129 10.03 2.72 -17.63
C ALA A 129 8.91 1.67 -17.58
N LYS A 130 9.01 0.67 -16.71
CA LYS A 130 7.97 -0.34 -16.45
C LYS A 130 6.97 0.19 -15.41
N TYR A 131 7.45 0.56 -14.24
CA TYR A 131 6.59 0.83 -13.08
C TYR A 131 5.85 2.16 -13.16
N SER A 132 6.38 3.15 -13.88
CA SER A 132 5.67 4.41 -14.17
C SER A 132 4.41 4.24 -15.04
N LYS A 133 4.25 3.07 -15.67
CA LYS A 133 3.04 2.72 -16.45
C LYS A 133 1.94 2.05 -15.61
N MET A 134 2.20 1.73 -14.36
CA MET A 134 1.19 1.16 -13.48
C MET A 134 0.03 2.14 -13.32
N LYS A 135 -1.20 1.62 -13.39
CA LYS A 135 -2.45 2.42 -13.37
C LYS A 135 -2.56 3.39 -12.19
N ASN A 136 -1.97 3.03 -11.07
CA ASN A 136 -2.00 3.78 -9.82
C ASN A 136 -0.75 4.65 -9.58
N PHE A 137 0.25 4.61 -10.47
CA PHE A 137 1.46 5.42 -10.38
C PHE A 137 1.12 6.90 -10.57
N GLY A 138 1.66 7.75 -9.70
CA GLY A 138 1.39 9.17 -9.70
C GLY A 138 2.57 10.04 -10.12
N GLY A 139 3.79 9.63 -9.78
CA GLY A 139 5.00 10.37 -10.12
C GLY A 139 6.20 10.00 -9.26
N ALA A 140 7.33 10.58 -9.57
CA ALA A 140 8.61 10.38 -8.89
C ALA A 140 9.26 11.72 -8.51
N PHE A 141 10.13 11.70 -7.51
CA PHE A 141 10.99 12.82 -7.15
C PHE A 141 12.03 13.10 -8.26
N GLU A 142 12.71 12.04 -8.71
CA GLU A 142 13.63 12.09 -9.86
C GLU A 142 13.04 11.26 -11.00
N GLU A 143 12.77 11.88 -12.14
CA GLU A 143 12.32 11.17 -13.32
C GLU A 143 13.36 10.11 -13.72
N GLY A 144 12.90 8.92 -14.07
CA GLY A 144 13.76 7.80 -14.40
C GLY A 144 14.21 6.94 -13.23
N LYS A 145 13.87 7.30 -11.99
CA LYS A 145 14.18 6.52 -10.77
C LYS A 145 12.94 6.13 -10.00
N MET A 146 13.01 4.98 -9.35
CA MET A 146 11.97 4.47 -8.44
C MET A 146 12.28 4.71 -6.95
N ASP A 147 13.35 5.43 -6.64
CA ASP A 147 13.86 5.66 -5.27
C ASP A 147 12.82 6.35 -4.38
N ASN A 148 12.14 7.36 -4.94
CA ASN A 148 11.11 8.13 -4.26
C ASN A 148 9.94 8.35 -5.22
N VAL A 149 8.83 7.69 -4.97
CA VAL A 149 7.66 7.71 -5.86
C VAL A 149 6.37 7.80 -5.06
N TRP A 150 5.27 8.13 -5.72
CA TRP A 150 3.96 8.09 -5.09
C TRP A 150 2.91 7.43 -5.98
N TYR A 151 1.90 6.90 -5.33
CA TYR A 151 0.78 6.20 -5.94
C TYR A 151 -0.54 6.71 -5.37
N THR A 152 -1.64 6.46 -6.09
CA THR A 152 -2.98 6.67 -5.56
C THR A 152 -3.84 5.43 -5.78
N PHE A 153 -4.76 5.19 -4.83
CA PHE A 153 -5.80 4.19 -5.00
C PHE A 153 -7.09 4.63 -4.31
N LYS A 154 -8.18 3.91 -4.57
CA LYS A 154 -9.46 4.18 -3.92
C LYS A 154 -9.97 2.90 -3.29
N ALA A 155 -10.23 2.94 -1.97
CA ALA A 155 -10.78 1.83 -1.21
C ALA A 155 -11.75 2.34 -0.14
N ALA A 156 -12.80 1.58 0.13
CA ALA A 156 -13.84 1.93 1.09
C ALA A 156 -14.50 3.32 0.86
N GLY A 157 -14.51 3.80 -0.40
CA GLY A 157 -15.02 5.14 -0.74
C GLY A 157 -14.03 6.28 -0.46
N ILE A 158 -12.84 5.99 0.05
CA ILE A 158 -11.78 6.94 0.40
C ILE A 158 -10.71 6.93 -0.68
N LYS A 159 -10.17 8.11 -0.99
CA LYS A 159 -8.97 8.26 -1.82
C LYS A 159 -7.73 8.15 -0.94
N TRP A 160 -6.77 7.36 -1.37
CA TRP A 160 -5.51 7.14 -0.67
C TRP A 160 -4.34 7.61 -1.51
N LEU A 161 -3.36 8.22 -0.86
CA LEU A 161 -2.06 8.59 -1.41
C LEU A 161 -1.01 7.75 -0.69
N VAL A 162 -0.20 7.02 -1.44
CA VAL A 162 0.94 6.25 -0.91
C VAL A 162 2.22 6.96 -1.34
N LEU A 163 3.00 7.41 -0.39
CA LEU A 163 4.35 7.94 -0.60
C LEU A 163 5.35 6.83 -0.29
N CYS A 164 6.12 6.42 -1.28
CA CYS A 164 7.21 5.46 -1.13
C CYS A 164 8.51 6.26 -1.11
N LEU A 165 9.18 6.28 0.04
CA LEU A 165 10.37 7.09 0.27
C LEU A 165 11.58 6.21 0.55
N GLU A 166 12.74 6.67 0.12
CA GLU A 166 14.04 6.04 0.34
C GLU A 166 14.31 5.77 1.83
N PHE A 167 15.22 4.85 2.13
CA PHE A 167 15.73 4.63 3.49
C PHE A 167 16.35 5.92 4.06
N GLY A 168 15.91 6.34 5.26
CA GLY A 168 16.35 7.59 5.88
C GLY A 168 16.16 8.78 4.92
N PRO A 169 14.91 9.20 4.60
CA PRO A 169 14.66 10.17 3.56
C PRO A 169 15.37 11.50 3.78
N ARG A 170 16.03 12.02 2.74
CA ARG A 170 16.70 13.34 2.74
C ARG A 170 15.67 14.47 2.91
N ASN A 171 16.14 15.64 3.40
CA ASN A 171 15.27 16.80 3.61
C ASN A 171 14.54 17.24 2.34
N ASN A 172 15.23 17.32 1.20
CA ASN A 172 14.62 17.69 -0.09
C ASN A 172 13.57 16.68 -0.59
N VAL A 173 13.73 15.41 -0.25
CA VAL A 173 12.72 14.37 -0.52
C VAL A 173 11.50 14.57 0.36
N LEU A 174 11.69 14.91 1.63
CA LEU A 174 10.58 15.21 2.55
C LEU A 174 9.83 16.48 2.14
N ASP A 175 10.54 17.52 1.69
CA ASP A 175 9.94 18.74 1.17
C ASP A 175 9.08 18.43 -0.06
N TRP A 176 9.62 17.66 -1.01
CA TRP A 176 8.86 17.20 -2.17
C TRP A 176 7.64 16.36 -1.78
N ALA A 177 7.79 15.44 -0.86
CA ALA A 177 6.67 14.63 -0.35
C ALA A 177 5.58 15.52 0.26
N GLY A 178 5.96 16.56 1.01
CA GLY A 178 5.06 17.58 1.54
C GLY A 178 4.29 18.31 0.43
N GLU A 179 4.95 18.68 -0.67
CA GLU A 179 4.29 19.31 -1.82
C GLU A 179 3.32 18.34 -2.54
N VAL A 180 3.68 17.05 -2.62
CA VAL A 180 2.76 16.03 -3.15
C VAL A 180 1.50 15.94 -2.27
N VAL A 181 1.65 15.90 -0.94
CA VAL A 181 0.51 15.87 0.00
C VAL A 181 -0.37 17.11 -0.17
N LYS A 182 0.21 18.31 -0.25
CA LYS A 182 -0.54 19.57 -0.46
C LYS A 182 -1.38 19.55 -1.73
N LYS A 183 -0.89 18.92 -2.80
CA LYS A 183 -1.62 18.76 -4.08
C LYS A 183 -2.76 17.72 -3.98
N HIS A 184 -2.83 16.93 -2.90
CA HIS A 184 -3.82 15.88 -2.70
C HIS A 184 -4.66 16.08 -1.42
N PRO A 185 -5.30 17.24 -1.20
CA PRO A 185 -5.92 17.64 0.08
C PRO A 185 -7.10 16.73 0.51
N HIS A 186 -7.62 15.92 -0.40
CA HIS A 186 -8.75 15.01 -0.15
C HIS A 186 -8.34 13.55 -0.05
N HIS A 187 -7.04 13.25 0.03
CA HIS A 187 -6.53 11.89 0.19
C HIS A 187 -6.11 11.64 1.63
N LYS A 188 -6.34 10.42 2.12
CA LYS A 188 -5.62 9.91 3.28
C LYS A 188 -4.23 9.46 2.83
N VAL A 189 -3.23 9.77 3.63
CA VAL A 189 -1.82 9.54 3.27
C VAL A 189 -1.29 8.33 4.02
N ILE A 190 -0.59 7.47 3.27
CA ILE A 190 0.25 6.39 3.79
C ILE A 190 1.68 6.75 3.40
N ILE A 191 2.59 6.76 4.36
CA ILE A 191 4.02 6.89 4.12
C ILE A 191 4.62 5.50 4.28
N ASN A 192 5.22 4.99 3.20
CA ASN A 192 5.96 3.75 3.17
C ASN A 192 7.44 4.07 3.07
N THR A 193 8.21 3.74 4.09
CA THR A 193 9.67 3.86 4.13
C THR A 193 10.20 2.77 5.05
N HIS A 194 11.40 2.26 4.78
CA HIS A 194 11.97 1.16 5.55
C HIS A 194 12.28 1.58 6.99
N ALA A 195 12.95 2.71 7.17
CA ALA A 195 13.21 3.28 8.48
C ALA A 195 13.25 4.81 8.41
N TYR A 196 12.77 5.45 9.46
CA TYR A 196 12.68 6.90 9.57
C TYR A 196 13.34 7.44 10.86
N MET A 197 13.30 6.66 11.93
CA MET A 197 13.81 7.07 13.24
C MET A 197 14.82 6.06 13.80
N TYR A 198 15.78 6.57 14.54
CA TYR A 198 16.67 5.76 15.39
C TYR A 198 15.95 5.38 16.71
N SER A 199 16.56 4.47 17.45
CA SER A 199 16.04 4.00 18.75
C SER A 199 16.07 5.06 19.86
N ASP A 200 16.76 6.17 19.65
CA ASP A 200 16.83 7.33 20.54
C ASP A 200 15.87 8.45 20.17
N ASP A 201 14.85 8.15 19.34
CA ASP A 201 13.84 9.07 18.85
C ASP A 201 14.36 10.18 17.91
N THR A 202 15.62 10.11 17.48
CA THR A 202 16.14 11.01 16.46
C THR A 202 15.83 10.54 15.06
N ARG A 203 15.69 11.47 14.11
CA ARG A 203 15.38 11.16 12.71
C ARG A 203 16.62 10.65 11.98
N MET A 204 16.48 9.59 11.21
CA MET A 204 17.48 9.14 10.22
C MET A 204 17.55 10.08 9.02
N GLY A 205 18.70 10.16 8.36
CA GLY A 205 18.82 10.80 7.06
C GLY A 205 18.88 12.32 7.12
N GLU A 206 19.56 12.89 8.09
CA GLU A 206 20.00 14.28 7.97
C GLU A 206 20.94 14.38 6.77
N GLY A 207 20.43 14.98 5.71
CA GLY A 207 21.08 15.04 4.43
C GLY A 207 21.92 16.25 4.24
#